data_450865ff6634c684378afb4547ad3f3d
#
_entry.id   450865ff6634c684378afb4547ad3f3d
#
_cell.length_a   1.000
_cell.length_b   1.000
_cell.length_c   1.000
_cell.angle_alpha   90.00
_cell.angle_beta   90.00
_cell.angle_gamma   90.00
#
_symmetry.space_group_name_H-M   'P 1'
#
loop_
_entity.id
_entity.type
_entity.pdbx_description
1 polymer ?
#
loop_
_entity_poly.entity_id
_entity_poly.type
_entity_poly.pdbx_seq_one_letter_code
_entity_poly.pdbx_strand_id
1 'polypeptide(L)'
;MGRRLILDTTVLIAYERETIDRSALDDDELAVASISVAGYRAGIELADTVDRAAERARALTAITSTVDVLDYTEATAAHHGRLLAHVRRSGTARGAHDLIIAAHAAETGRTVLSHDAKARFGDLPGVTFLDARSLATRSS
;
A
#
# COMPACT_ATOMS: atom_id res chain seq x y z
N MET A 1 -13.06 -17.52 -1.47
CA MET A 1 -11.91 -17.35 -0.57
C MET A 1 -11.30 -15.98 -0.76
N GLY A 2 -10.89 -15.37 0.33
CA GLY A 2 -10.32 -14.03 0.30
C GLY A 2 -8.93 -13.98 -0.29
N ARG A 3 -8.63 -12.85 -0.90
CA ARG A 3 -7.28 -12.55 -1.39
C ARG A 3 -6.41 -12.08 -0.24
N ARG A 4 -5.09 -12.23 -0.38
CA ARG A 4 -4.12 -11.62 0.53
C ARG A 4 -3.54 -10.40 -0.15
N LEU A 5 -3.82 -9.23 0.40
CA LEU A 5 -3.47 -7.94 -0.20
C LEU A 5 -2.57 -7.12 0.70
N ILE A 6 -1.70 -6.31 0.09
CA ILE A 6 -1.01 -5.22 0.77
C ILE A 6 -1.44 -3.92 0.12
N LEU A 7 -1.89 -2.97 0.93
CA LEU A 7 -2.41 -1.69 0.47
C LEU A 7 -1.27 -0.68 0.37
N ASP A 8 -1.12 -0.03 -0.78
CA ASP A 8 -0.16 1.06 -0.86
C ASP A 8 -0.78 2.37 -0.33
N THR A 9 0.03 3.42 -0.27
CA THR A 9 -0.38 4.70 0.29
C THR A 9 -1.57 5.33 -0.44
N THR A 10 -1.67 5.13 -1.77
CA THR A 10 -2.80 5.67 -2.55
C THR A 10 -4.13 5.07 -2.10
N VAL A 11 -4.13 3.80 -1.70
CA VAL A 11 -5.33 3.13 -1.22
C VAL A 11 -5.71 3.61 0.18
N LEU A 12 -4.74 3.90 1.04
CA LEU A 12 -5.01 4.47 2.37
C LEU A 12 -5.72 5.82 2.23
N ILE A 13 -5.28 6.65 1.29
CA ILE A 13 -5.92 7.93 0.99
C ILE A 13 -7.35 7.71 0.47
N ALA A 14 -7.55 6.71 -0.39
CA ALA A 14 -8.89 6.38 -0.91
C ALA A 14 -9.83 5.91 0.21
N TYR A 15 -9.31 5.17 1.19
CA TYR A 15 -10.09 4.81 2.38
C TYR A 15 -10.56 6.04 3.15
N GLU A 16 -9.65 6.98 3.40
CA GLU A 16 -9.98 8.24 4.08
C GLU A 16 -11.06 9.01 3.34
N ARG A 17 -10.95 9.09 2.01
CA ARG A 17 -11.87 9.86 1.16
C ARG A 17 -13.13 9.08 0.78
N GLU A 18 -13.23 7.84 1.19
CA GLU A 18 -14.36 6.95 0.89
C GLU A 18 -14.59 6.76 -0.62
N THR A 19 -13.50 6.78 -1.40
CA THR A 19 -13.55 6.59 -2.86
C THR A 19 -13.33 5.14 -3.29
N ILE A 20 -13.08 4.23 -2.35
CA ILE A 20 -12.97 2.81 -2.59
C ILE A 20 -14.16 2.09 -1.96
N ASP A 21 -14.69 1.09 -2.66
CA ASP A 21 -15.75 0.25 -2.13
C ASP A 21 -15.16 -0.76 -1.14
N ARG A 22 -15.28 -0.44 0.16
CA ARG A 22 -14.74 -1.29 1.22
C ARG A 22 -15.37 -2.67 1.26
N SER A 23 -16.63 -2.79 0.85
CA SER A 23 -17.33 -4.08 0.84
C SER A 23 -16.68 -5.05 -0.14
N ALA A 24 -16.04 -4.55 -1.19
CA ALA A 24 -15.30 -5.37 -2.14
C ALA A 24 -14.07 -6.05 -1.51
N LEU A 25 -13.64 -5.60 -0.34
CA LEU A 25 -12.48 -6.11 0.39
C LEU A 25 -12.85 -6.90 1.65
N ASP A 26 -14.16 -7.07 1.94
CA ASP A 26 -14.63 -7.67 3.20
C ASP A 26 -14.09 -9.09 3.44
N ASP A 27 -13.90 -9.85 2.38
CA ASP A 27 -13.39 -11.23 2.48
C ASP A 27 -11.88 -11.33 2.38
N ASP A 28 -11.19 -10.22 2.18
CA ASP A 28 -9.75 -10.20 1.92
C ASP A 28 -8.95 -10.02 3.21
N GLU A 29 -7.76 -10.62 3.24
CA GLU A 29 -6.78 -10.40 4.30
C GLU A 29 -5.92 -9.21 3.89
N LEU A 30 -5.98 -8.13 4.67
CA LEU A 30 -5.35 -6.85 4.34
C LEU A 30 -4.15 -6.58 5.22
N ALA A 31 -3.11 -6.02 4.64
CA ALA A 31 -1.93 -5.54 5.34
C ALA A 31 -1.47 -4.21 4.76
N VAL A 32 -0.71 -3.47 5.56
CA VAL A 32 -0.01 -2.25 5.12
C VAL A 32 1.45 -2.33 5.59
N ALA A 33 2.35 -1.77 4.84
CA ALA A 33 3.74 -1.66 5.28
C ALA A 33 3.88 -0.54 6.33
N SER A 34 4.74 -0.74 7.32
CA SER A 34 5.00 0.29 8.32
C SER A 34 5.52 1.58 7.69
N ILE A 35 6.26 1.51 6.59
CA ILE A 35 6.70 2.70 5.85
C ILE A 35 5.52 3.49 5.27
N SER A 36 4.44 2.82 4.87
CA SER A 36 3.23 3.49 4.39
C SER A 36 2.51 4.21 5.53
N VAL A 37 2.51 3.61 6.72
CA VAL A 37 1.98 4.26 7.93
C VAL A 37 2.80 5.52 8.25
N ALA A 38 4.13 5.46 8.14
CA ALA A 38 4.98 6.62 8.36
C ALA A 38 4.66 7.75 7.38
N GLY A 39 4.49 7.42 6.09
CA GLY A 39 4.10 8.41 5.08
C GLY A 39 2.76 9.06 5.37
N TYR A 40 1.78 8.26 5.79
CA TYR A 40 0.46 8.77 6.15
C TYR A 40 0.52 9.68 7.40
N ARG A 41 1.31 9.29 8.41
CA ARG A 41 1.52 10.12 9.61
C ARG A 41 2.19 11.44 9.29
N ALA A 42 3.13 11.46 8.35
CA ALA A 42 3.72 12.71 7.86
C ALA A 42 2.63 13.64 7.29
N GLY A 43 1.67 13.08 6.57
CA GLY A 43 0.51 13.83 6.06
C GLY A 43 -0.36 14.40 7.18
N ILE A 44 -0.48 13.71 8.31
CA ILE A 44 -1.19 14.22 9.50
C ILE A 44 -0.45 15.44 10.06
N GLU A 45 0.86 15.32 10.25
CA GLU A 45 1.69 16.40 10.78
C GLU A 45 1.69 17.65 9.89
N LEU A 46 1.58 17.45 8.57
CA LEU A 46 1.61 18.52 7.58
C LEU A 46 0.22 19.04 7.20
N ALA A 47 -0.84 18.57 7.84
CA ALA A 47 -2.19 18.99 7.52
C ALA A 47 -2.40 20.48 7.77
N ASP A 48 -3.16 21.13 6.88
CA ASP A 48 -3.39 22.59 6.90
C ASP A 48 -4.14 23.05 8.16
N THR A 49 -5.00 22.18 8.70
CA THR A 49 -5.86 22.54 9.83
C THR A 49 -5.83 21.43 10.88
N VAL A 50 -6.15 21.81 12.12
CA VAL A 50 -6.29 20.86 13.23
C VAL A 50 -7.40 19.85 12.92
N ASP A 51 -8.49 20.29 12.31
CA ASP A 51 -9.60 19.40 11.96
C ASP A 51 -9.20 18.35 10.95
N ARG A 52 -8.45 18.72 9.91
CA ARG A 52 -7.93 17.77 8.91
C ARG A 52 -6.95 16.78 9.54
N ALA A 53 -6.07 17.26 10.40
CA ALA A 53 -5.15 16.40 11.12
C ALA A 53 -5.90 15.37 11.95
N ALA A 54 -6.95 15.79 12.67
CA ALA A 54 -7.77 14.91 13.48
C ALA A 54 -8.54 13.88 12.63
N GLU A 55 -9.09 14.30 11.49
CA GLU A 55 -9.78 13.39 10.56
C GLU A 55 -8.85 12.31 10.03
N ARG A 56 -7.65 12.72 9.60
CA ARG A 56 -6.65 11.77 9.09
C ARG A 56 -6.16 10.82 10.17
N ALA A 57 -5.98 11.32 11.40
CA ALA A 57 -5.57 10.49 12.53
C ALA A 57 -6.64 9.43 12.85
N ARG A 58 -7.92 9.82 12.82
CA ARG A 58 -9.04 8.88 13.03
C ARG A 58 -9.09 7.82 11.93
N ALA A 59 -8.91 8.22 10.66
CA ALA A 59 -8.90 7.30 9.53
C ALA A 59 -7.75 6.29 9.68
N LEU A 60 -6.56 6.75 10.05
CA LEU A 60 -5.42 5.85 10.25
C LEU A 60 -5.69 4.86 11.39
N THR A 61 -6.23 5.31 12.52
CA THR A 61 -6.57 4.44 13.64
C THR A 61 -7.59 3.38 13.21
N ALA A 62 -8.62 3.77 12.45
CA ALA A 62 -9.61 2.84 11.94
C ALA A 62 -8.98 1.79 11.03
N ILE A 63 -8.09 2.19 10.14
CA ILE A 63 -7.39 1.29 9.23
C ILE A 63 -6.48 0.33 10.00
N THR A 64 -5.60 0.84 10.86
CA THR A 64 -4.62 0.02 11.57
C THR A 64 -5.23 -0.88 12.64
N SER A 65 -6.48 -0.64 13.02
CA SER A 65 -7.20 -1.53 13.93
C SER A 65 -7.74 -2.79 13.23
N THR A 66 -7.83 -2.78 11.91
CA THR A 66 -8.42 -3.87 11.11
C THR A 66 -7.45 -4.54 10.14
N VAL A 67 -6.29 -3.96 9.90
CA VAL A 67 -5.28 -4.49 8.99
C VAL A 67 -3.97 -4.76 9.74
N ASP A 68 -3.20 -5.73 9.25
CA ASP A 68 -1.88 -6.01 9.79
C ASP A 68 -0.88 -4.95 9.32
N VAL A 69 -0.06 -4.45 10.23
CA VAL A 69 1.06 -3.57 9.88
C VAL A 69 2.32 -4.42 9.80
N LEU A 70 2.95 -4.43 8.63
CA LEU A 70 4.13 -5.25 8.35
C LEU A 70 5.40 -4.47 8.62
N ASP A 71 6.23 -4.99 9.52
CA ASP A 71 7.52 -4.40 9.82
C ASP A 71 8.56 -4.80 8.78
N TYR A 72 9.50 -3.91 8.51
CA TYR A 72 10.64 -4.20 7.64
C TYR A 72 11.66 -5.03 8.43
N THR A 73 11.78 -6.30 8.07
CA THR A 73 12.67 -7.25 8.74
C THR A 73 13.84 -7.63 7.83
N GLU A 74 14.73 -8.49 8.34
CA GLU A 74 15.82 -9.02 7.52
C GLU A 74 15.29 -9.82 6.31
N ALA A 75 14.18 -10.55 6.48
CA ALA A 75 13.53 -11.26 5.39
C ALA A 75 13.03 -10.28 4.32
N THR A 76 12.44 -9.17 4.74
CA THR A 76 12.02 -8.10 3.83
C THR A 76 13.23 -7.54 3.07
N ALA A 77 14.34 -7.32 3.78
CA ALA A 77 15.58 -6.80 3.18
C ALA A 77 16.11 -7.73 2.08
N ALA A 78 16.01 -9.04 2.26
CA ALA A 78 16.44 -10.01 1.25
C ALA A 78 15.62 -9.85 -0.05
N HIS A 79 14.31 -9.73 0.06
CA HIS A 79 13.44 -9.49 -1.11
C HIS A 79 13.68 -8.10 -1.71
N HIS A 80 13.83 -7.10 -0.87
CA HIS A 80 14.10 -5.72 -1.30
C HIS A 80 15.42 -5.65 -2.08
N GLY A 81 16.45 -6.33 -1.59
CA GLY A 81 17.74 -6.39 -2.28
C GLY A 81 17.65 -6.97 -3.70
N ARG A 82 16.86 -8.02 -3.86
CA ARG A 82 16.61 -8.61 -5.19
C ARG A 82 15.93 -7.63 -6.14
N LEU A 83 14.95 -6.89 -5.64
CA LEU A 83 14.22 -5.89 -6.44
C LEU A 83 15.13 -4.71 -6.79
N LEU A 84 15.95 -4.25 -5.85
CA LEU A 84 16.93 -3.19 -6.11
C LEU A 84 17.92 -3.60 -7.20
N ALA A 85 18.43 -4.83 -7.15
CA ALA A 85 19.33 -5.34 -8.17
C ALA A 85 18.65 -5.43 -9.54
N HIS A 86 17.40 -5.90 -9.56
CA HIS A 86 16.60 -5.97 -10.80
C HIS A 86 16.43 -4.59 -11.43
N VAL A 87 16.06 -3.59 -10.63
CA VAL A 87 15.85 -2.22 -11.10
C VAL A 87 17.14 -1.62 -11.67
N ARG A 88 18.28 -1.84 -11.01
CA ARG A 88 19.59 -1.38 -11.50
C ARG A 88 19.96 -2.03 -12.82
N ARG A 89 19.69 -3.33 -12.96
CA ARG A 89 19.99 -4.07 -14.21
C ARG A 89 19.08 -3.64 -15.35
N SER A 90 17.80 -3.38 -15.06
CA SER A 90 16.85 -2.97 -16.10
C SER A 90 16.99 -1.50 -16.50
N GLY A 91 17.64 -0.69 -15.67
CA GLY A 91 17.82 0.74 -15.92
C GLY A 91 16.54 1.57 -15.79
N THR A 92 15.44 0.98 -15.33
CA THR A 92 14.16 1.68 -15.16
C THR A 92 14.00 2.13 -13.71
N ALA A 93 13.98 3.44 -13.51
CA ALA A 93 13.85 4.01 -12.17
C ALA A 93 12.49 3.67 -11.54
N ARG A 94 12.51 3.39 -10.24
CA ARG A 94 11.32 3.11 -9.43
C ARG A 94 11.35 3.93 -8.16
N GLY A 95 10.18 4.25 -7.63
CA GLY A 95 10.07 4.93 -6.33
C GLY A 95 10.61 4.04 -5.21
N ALA A 96 11.36 4.65 -4.27
CA ALA A 96 11.96 3.91 -3.16
C ALA A 96 10.91 3.23 -2.28
N HIS A 97 9.81 3.93 -1.97
CA HIS A 97 8.70 3.38 -1.18
C HIS A 97 8.00 2.24 -1.92
N ASP A 98 7.82 2.37 -3.23
CA ASP A 98 7.17 1.33 -4.04
C ASP A 98 7.95 0.03 -4.00
N LEU A 99 9.28 0.11 -4.05
CA LEU A 99 10.13 -1.09 -3.98
C LEU A 99 10.05 -1.76 -2.61
N ILE A 100 9.89 -1.00 -1.54
CA ILE A 100 9.73 -1.57 -0.20
C ILE A 100 8.37 -2.26 -0.09
N ILE A 101 7.29 -1.64 -0.58
CA ILE A 101 5.96 -2.26 -0.61
C ILE A 101 5.99 -3.55 -1.44
N ALA A 102 6.62 -3.52 -2.61
CA ALA A 102 6.79 -4.68 -3.47
C ALA A 102 7.59 -5.80 -2.77
N ALA A 103 8.60 -5.44 -1.98
CA ALA A 103 9.39 -6.39 -1.21
C ALA A 103 8.53 -7.10 -0.16
N HIS A 104 7.69 -6.36 0.57
CA HIS A 104 6.74 -6.96 1.50
C HIS A 104 5.76 -7.90 0.78
N ALA A 105 5.28 -7.50 -0.39
CA ALA A 105 4.36 -8.32 -1.19
C ALA A 105 5.02 -9.64 -1.58
N ALA A 106 6.23 -9.60 -2.12
CA ALA A 106 6.98 -10.78 -2.53
C ALA A 106 7.30 -11.68 -1.33
N GLU A 107 7.71 -11.09 -0.21
CA GLU A 107 8.04 -11.82 1.02
C GLU A 107 6.83 -12.58 1.58
N THR A 108 5.68 -11.95 1.59
CA THR A 108 4.50 -12.46 2.29
C THR A 108 3.48 -13.12 1.36
N GLY A 109 3.74 -13.16 0.06
CA GLY A 109 2.82 -13.73 -0.91
C GLY A 109 1.53 -12.94 -1.07
N ARG A 110 1.59 -11.61 -0.92
CA ARG A 110 0.45 -10.72 -1.08
C ARG A 110 0.46 -10.03 -2.42
N THR A 111 -0.72 -9.69 -2.91
CA THR A 111 -0.90 -8.87 -4.11
C THR A 111 -0.94 -7.40 -3.69
N VAL A 112 -0.22 -6.54 -4.40
CA VAL A 112 -0.25 -5.09 -4.16
C VAL A 112 -1.55 -4.51 -4.70
N LEU A 113 -2.31 -3.85 -3.85
CA LEU A 113 -3.50 -3.08 -4.24
C LEU A 113 -3.12 -1.60 -4.30
N SER A 114 -3.23 -0.99 -5.47
CA SER A 114 -2.78 0.38 -5.71
C SER A 114 -3.62 1.07 -6.77
N HIS A 115 -3.77 2.40 -6.64
CA HIS A 115 -4.31 3.27 -7.70
C HIS A 115 -3.22 3.72 -8.68
N ASP A 116 -1.95 3.50 -8.34
CA ASP A 116 -0.83 4.02 -9.12
C ASP A 116 -0.37 3.01 -10.17
N ALA A 117 -0.97 3.10 -11.37
CA ALA A 117 -0.57 2.27 -12.49
C ALA A 117 0.85 2.59 -12.96
N LYS A 118 1.35 3.81 -12.72
CA LYS A 118 2.70 4.22 -13.12
C LYS A 118 3.79 3.56 -12.28
N ALA A 119 3.46 3.09 -11.08
CA ALA A 119 4.39 2.34 -10.25
C ALA A 119 4.76 0.98 -10.87
N ARG A 120 3.89 0.44 -11.73
CA ARG A 120 4.11 -0.79 -12.49
C ARG A 120 4.59 -1.96 -11.62
N PHE A 121 3.89 -2.17 -10.50
CA PHE A 121 4.22 -3.25 -9.56
C PHE A 121 4.25 -4.63 -10.23
N GLY A 122 3.32 -4.87 -11.17
CA GLY A 122 3.22 -6.16 -11.85
C GLY A 122 4.39 -6.50 -12.75
N ASP A 123 5.23 -5.52 -13.11
CA ASP A 123 6.44 -5.73 -13.90
C ASP A 123 7.63 -6.18 -13.05
N LEU A 124 7.50 -6.15 -11.73
CA LEU A 124 8.57 -6.55 -10.82
C LEU A 124 8.53 -8.07 -10.58
N PRO A 125 9.69 -8.75 -10.54
CA PRO A 125 9.71 -10.19 -10.36
C PRO A 125 9.13 -10.61 -9.00
N GLY A 126 8.23 -11.59 -9.02
CA GLY A 126 7.60 -12.12 -7.81
C GLY A 126 6.51 -11.24 -7.21
N VAL A 127 6.12 -10.16 -7.89
CA VAL A 127 5.11 -9.20 -7.41
C VAL A 127 3.85 -9.27 -8.29
N THR A 128 2.69 -9.44 -7.66
CA THR A 128 1.39 -9.38 -8.33
C THR A 128 0.70 -8.08 -7.97
N PHE A 129 -0.13 -7.58 -8.89
CA PHE A 129 -0.75 -6.27 -8.78
C PHE A 129 -2.24 -6.34 -9.08
N LEU A 130 -3.02 -5.63 -8.27
CA LEU A 130 -4.45 -5.43 -8.48
C LEU A 130 -4.70 -3.92 -8.55
N ASP A 131 -5.31 -3.47 -9.64
CA ASP A 131 -5.63 -2.05 -9.83
C ASP A 131 -6.83 -1.68 -8.97
N ALA A 132 -6.62 -0.79 -8.00
CA ALA A 132 -7.67 -0.37 -7.08
C ALA A 132 -8.80 0.41 -7.76
N ARG A 133 -8.59 0.92 -8.98
CA ARG A 133 -9.65 1.58 -9.74
C ARG A 133 -10.82 0.63 -10.02
N SER A 134 -10.56 -0.67 -10.11
CA SER A 134 -11.60 -1.68 -10.28
C SER A 134 -12.54 -1.78 -9.06
N LEU A 135 -12.14 -1.22 -7.91
CA LEU A 135 -12.87 -1.26 -6.65
C LEU A 135 -13.42 0.12 -6.25
N ALA A 136 -13.43 1.08 -7.18
CA ALA A 136 -13.93 2.42 -6.90
C ALA A 136 -15.41 2.40 -6.53
N THR A 137 -15.84 3.30 -5.64
CA THR A 137 -17.25 3.49 -5.32
C THR A 137 -17.99 3.95 -6.58
N ARG A 138 -19.17 3.37 -6.80
CA ARG A 138 -20.02 3.80 -7.91
C ARG A 138 -20.66 5.13 -7.54
N SER A 139 -20.56 6.10 -8.44
CA SER A 139 -21.33 7.33 -8.30
C SER A 139 -22.80 7.00 -8.53
N SER A 140 -23.61 7.34 -7.57
CA SER A 140 -25.07 7.20 -7.67
C SER A 140 -25.66 8.36 -8.50
#